data_0a96b0b4154074ce4ada90df70ba25a7
#
_entry.id   0a96b0b4154074ce4ada90df70ba25a7
#
_cell.length_a   1.000
_cell.length_b   1.000
_cell.length_c   1.000
_cell.angle_alpha   90.00
_cell.angle_beta   90.00
_cell.angle_gamma   90.00
#
_symmetry.space_group_name_H-M   'P 1'
#
loop_
_entity.id
_entity.type
_entity.pdbx_description
1 polymer ?
#
loop_
_entity_poly.entity_id
_entity_poly.type
_entity_poly.pdbx_seq_one_letter_code
_entity_poly.pdbx_strand_id
1 'polypeptide(L)'
;MSGTRMAGKVALISGGASGIGAASAKRFVAEGAKVILGDMQADKGQALAKELGSNALFVSLDVREEDQWQAAVSAGQERFGPLTTLINCAGVSIPGTIEEIGLVQFRHTLAINLDGTFLGCKVGVEALKGGKGGAIVNIGSTLGNRGGSIFTAYSASKGAVKMLTKAVALHCAEAGYDIRVNCMHPGAIHTEMVEGYVAAGIAAGATREAVIEGFASVHPMKRLGKPEEAANAVLFLASDESGFTTGGDLTVDGGYLA
;
A
#
# COMPACT_ATOMS: atom_id res chain seq x y z
N MET A 1 -21.93 -3.03 14.89
CA MET A 1 -21.74 -1.58 15.13
C MET A 1 -20.83 -1.11 13.99
N SER A 2 -21.28 -0.13 13.18
CA SER A 2 -20.38 0.53 12.23
C SER A 2 -19.32 1.25 13.05
N GLY A 3 -18.04 1.00 12.76
CA GLY A 3 -16.95 1.72 13.38
C GLY A 3 -16.97 3.20 13.00
N THR A 4 -16.31 4.03 13.79
CA THR A 4 -16.27 5.48 13.59
C THR A 4 -14.83 6.02 13.46
N ARG A 5 -13.83 5.12 13.42
CA ARG A 5 -12.40 5.48 13.42
C ARG A 5 -11.97 6.32 12.20
N MET A 6 -12.72 6.23 11.10
CA MET A 6 -12.51 6.97 9.86
C MET A 6 -13.71 7.83 9.48
N ALA A 7 -14.60 8.14 10.43
CA ALA A 7 -15.77 8.98 10.16
C ALA A 7 -15.35 10.36 9.63
N GLY A 8 -15.94 10.77 8.50
CA GLY A 8 -15.62 12.03 7.82
C GLY A 8 -14.30 12.06 7.05
N LYS A 9 -13.53 10.97 7.04
CA LYS A 9 -12.29 10.87 6.25
C LYS A 9 -12.60 10.51 4.79
N VAL A 10 -11.81 11.06 3.87
CA VAL A 10 -11.80 10.73 2.43
C VAL A 10 -10.42 10.18 2.11
N ALA A 11 -10.35 8.93 1.66
CA ALA A 11 -9.09 8.23 1.45
C ALA A 11 -8.89 7.83 -0.03
N LEU A 12 -7.76 8.21 -0.63
CA LEU A 12 -7.31 7.68 -1.92
C LEU A 12 -6.36 6.50 -1.66
N ILE A 13 -6.63 5.36 -2.28
CA ILE A 13 -5.86 4.12 -2.13
C ILE A 13 -5.37 3.69 -3.51
N SER A 14 -4.06 3.79 -3.78
CA SER A 14 -3.47 3.21 -4.98
C SER A 14 -3.29 1.70 -4.82
N GLY A 15 -3.46 0.93 -5.90
CA GLY A 15 -3.55 -0.53 -5.80
C GLY A 15 -4.82 -0.96 -5.04
N GLY A 16 -5.89 -0.15 -5.16
CA GLY A 16 -7.12 -0.29 -4.38
C GLY A 16 -8.04 -1.42 -4.83
N ALA A 17 -7.79 -2.05 -5.98
CA ALA A 17 -8.67 -3.07 -6.54
C ALA A 17 -8.41 -4.49 -6.00
N SER A 18 -7.28 -4.72 -5.33
CA SER A 18 -6.90 -6.07 -4.89
C SER A 18 -6.10 -6.08 -3.58
N GLY A 19 -5.87 -7.26 -3.01
CA GLY A 19 -4.94 -7.51 -1.91
C GLY A 19 -5.14 -6.60 -0.70
N ILE A 20 -4.04 -6.04 -0.20
CA ILE A 20 -4.03 -5.14 0.98
C ILE A 20 -4.82 -3.85 0.71
N GLY A 21 -4.74 -3.31 -0.53
CA GLY A 21 -5.47 -2.10 -0.91
C GLY A 21 -6.98 -2.28 -0.83
N ALA A 22 -7.51 -3.36 -1.43
CA ALA A 22 -8.93 -3.70 -1.38
C ALA A 22 -9.42 -4.00 0.05
N ALA A 23 -8.61 -4.73 0.84
CA ALA A 23 -8.93 -5.00 2.26
C ALA A 23 -8.95 -3.70 3.07
N SER A 24 -8.00 -2.77 2.82
CA SER A 24 -7.98 -1.44 3.45
C SER A 24 -9.22 -0.63 3.07
N ALA A 25 -9.62 -0.64 1.80
CA ALA A 25 -10.81 0.07 1.35
C ALA A 25 -12.07 -0.43 2.04
N LYS A 26 -12.27 -1.77 2.09
CA LYS A 26 -13.39 -2.40 2.81
C LYS A 26 -13.38 -2.00 4.29
N ARG A 27 -12.23 -2.07 4.93
CA ARG A 27 -12.07 -1.72 6.34
C ARG A 27 -12.36 -0.24 6.59
N PHE A 28 -11.88 0.65 5.74
CA PHE A 28 -12.10 2.10 5.86
C PHE A 28 -13.58 2.47 5.72
N VAL A 29 -14.27 1.88 4.73
CA VAL A 29 -15.72 2.09 4.55
C VAL A 29 -16.50 1.57 5.77
N ALA A 30 -16.14 0.41 6.31
CA ALA A 30 -16.74 -0.13 7.52
C ALA A 30 -16.53 0.77 8.75
N GLU A 31 -15.49 1.61 8.76
CA GLU A 31 -15.18 2.60 9.79
C GLU A 31 -15.66 4.03 9.43
N GLY A 32 -16.49 4.17 8.41
CA GLY A 32 -17.18 5.43 8.08
C GLY A 32 -16.46 6.35 7.09
N ALA A 33 -15.39 5.90 6.43
CA ALA A 33 -14.71 6.67 5.38
C ALA A 33 -15.46 6.63 4.05
N LYS A 34 -15.12 7.61 3.20
CA LYS A 34 -15.28 7.56 1.74
C LYS A 34 -13.95 7.15 1.12
N VAL A 35 -13.96 6.31 0.08
CA VAL A 35 -12.74 5.80 -0.53
C VAL A 35 -12.71 6.03 -2.05
N ILE A 36 -11.55 6.40 -2.55
CA ILE A 36 -11.22 6.43 -3.97
C ILE A 36 -10.27 5.26 -4.23
N LEU A 37 -10.67 4.33 -5.09
CA LEU A 37 -9.92 3.15 -5.48
C LEU A 37 -9.15 3.49 -6.76
N GLY A 38 -7.87 3.82 -6.63
CA GLY A 38 -6.98 4.03 -7.77
C GLY A 38 -6.30 2.73 -8.19
N ASP A 39 -6.56 2.23 -9.40
CA ASP A 39 -5.95 0.99 -9.89
C ASP A 39 -5.99 0.93 -11.43
N MET A 40 -5.11 0.14 -12.02
CA MET A 40 -5.15 -0.19 -13.46
C MET A 40 -6.16 -1.30 -13.78
N GLN A 41 -6.55 -2.13 -12.80
CA GLN A 41 -7.48 -3.26 -12.95
C GLN A 41 -8.94 -2.78 -12.91
N ALA A 42 -9.41 -2.18 -14.00
CA ALA A 42 -10.72 -1.51 -14.06
C ALA A 42 -11.88 -2.42 -13.64
N ASP A 43 -11.94 -3.66 -14.14
CA ASP A 43 -13.03 -4.59 -13.84
C ASP A 43 -13.13 -4.88 -12.33
N LYS A 44 -11.99 -5.16 -11.69
CA LYS A 44 -11.95 -5.44 -10.25
C LYS A 44 -12.25 -4.19 -9.42
N GLY A 45 -11.69 -3.05 -9.81
CA GLY A 45 -11.90 -1.79 -9.11
C GLY A 45 -13.37 -1.34 -9.18
N GLN A 46 -14.00 -1.44 -10.34
CA GLN A 46 -15.42 -1.14 -10.53
C GLN A 46 -16.32 -2.10 -9.75
N ALA A 47 -15.99 -3.42 -9.76
CA ALA A 47 -16.73 -4.41 -8.98
C ALA A 47 -16.67 -4.11 -7.48
N LEU A 48 -15.47 -3.80 -6.96
CA LEU A 48 -15.30 -3.43 -5.55
C LEU A 48 -16.01 -2.10 -5.22
N ALA A 49 -15.92 -1.09 -6.07
CA ALA A 49 -16.64 0.17 -5.87
C ALA A 49 -18.16 -0.05 -5.81
N LYS A 50 -18.69 -0.92 -6.68
CA LYS A 50 -20.11 -1.31 -6.66
C LYS A 50 -20.48 -2.05 -5.36
N GLU A 51 -19.63 -2.95 -4.88
CA GLU A 51 -19.81 -3.65 -3.59
C GLU A 51 -19.88 -2.67 -2.42
N LEU A 52 -18.99 -1.67 -2.39
CA LEU A 52 -18.90 -0.66 -1.33
C LEU A 52 -19.96 0.46 -1.45
N GLY A 53 -20.68 0.52 -2.57
CA GLY A 53 -21.80 1.42 -2.80
C GLY A 53 -21.41 2.89 -2.88
N SER A 54 -22.26 3.77 -2.34
CA SER A 54 -22.07 5.23 -2.42
C SER A 54 -20.84 5.76 -1.70
N ASN A 55 -20.14 4.91 -0.95
CA ASN A 55 -18.94 5.25 -0.17
C ASN A 55 -17.64 5.02 -0.96
N ALA A 56 -17.71 4.52 -2.18
CA ALA A 56 -16.55 4.24 -3.00
C ALA A 56 -16.65 4.84 -4.40
N LEU A 57 -15.52 5.24 -4.95
CA LEU A 57 -15.33 5.66 -6.34
C LEU A 57 -14.13 4.90 -6.89
N PHE A 58 -14.27 4.29 -8.07
CA PHE A 58 -13.13 3.76 -8.81
C PHE A 58 -12.61 4.82 -9.79
N VAL A 59 -11.27 4.94 -9.86
CA VAL A 59 -10.57 5.78 -10.83
C VAL A 59 -9.42 4.98 -11.43
N SER A 60 -9.27 4.98 -12.75
CA SER A 60 -8.11 4.38 -13.40
C SER A 60 -6.85 5.16 -13.01
N LEU A 61 -5.84 4.46 -12.50
CA LEU A 61 -4.60 5.07 -12.03
C LEU A 61 -3.40 4.18 -12.34
N ASP A 62 -2.58 4.62 -13.27
CA ASP A 62 -1.19 4.18 -13.36
C ASP A 62 -0.35 5.07 -12.45
N VAL A 63 0.22 4.49 -11.41
CA VAL A 63 0.98 5.24 -10.38
C VAL A 63 2.25 5.90 -10.91
N ARG A 64 2.68 5.55 -12.13
CA ARG A 64 3.86 6.15 -12.79
C ARG A 64 3.56 7.49 -13.44
N GLU A 65 2.28 7.87 -13.54
CA GLU A 65 1.80 9.05 -14.27
C GLU A 65 1.25 10.10 -13.29
N GLU A 66 1.97 11.22 -13.15
CA GLU A 66 1.59 12.28 -12.19
C GLU A 66 0.23 12.91 -12.49
N ASP A 67 -0.12 13.08 -13.74
CA ASP A 67 -1.41 13.62 -14.17
C ASP A 67 -2.59 12.71 -13.78
N GLN A 68 -2.40 11.39 -13.80
CA GLN A 68 -3.41 10.45 -13.33
C GLN A 68 -3.61 10.50 -11.81
N TRP A 69 -2.56 10.74 -11.03
CA TRP A 69 -2.68 11.01 -9.60
C TRP A 69 -3.50 12.28 -9.35
N GLN A 70 -3.21 13.36 -10.08
CA GLN A 70 -3.94 14.63 -9.97
C GLN A 70 -5.42 14.45 -10.34
N ALA A 71 -5.70 13.71 -11.42
CA ALA A 71 -7.05 13.38 -11.84
C ALA A 71 -7.81 12.56 -10.78
N ALA A 72 -7.14 11.56 -10.16
CA ALA A 72 -7.74 10.74 -9.11
C ALA A 72 -8.09 11.57 -7.86
N VAL A 73 -7.21 12.48 -7.44
CA VAL A 73 -7.49 13.41 -6.34
C VAL A 73 -8.67 14.32 -6.69
N SER A 74 -8.66 14.93 -7.88
CA SER A 74 -9.72 15.84 -8.33
C SER A 74 -11.10 15.15 -8.36
N ALA A 75 -11.19 13.96 -8.97
CA ALA A 75 -12.41 13.17 -9.01
C ALA A 75 -12.93 12.81 -7.61
N GLY A 76 -11.99 12.45 -6.70
CA GLY A 76 -12.32 12.17 -5.31
C GLY A 76 -12.84 13.39 -4.56
N GLN A 77 -12.20 14.53 -4.73
CA GLN A 77 -12.59 15.79 -4.10
C GLN A 77 -13.97 16.29 -4.60
N GLU A 78 -14.21 16.16 -5.89
CA GLU A 78 -15.53 16.50 -6.48
C GLU A 78 -16.64 15.61 -5.93
N ARG A 79 -16.36 14.32 -5.73
CA ARG A 79 -17.35 13.34 -5.31
C ARG A 79 -17.61 13.33 -3.80
N PHE A 80 -16.56 13.52 -2.98
CA PHE A 80 -16.60 13.26 -1.54
C PHE A 80 -16.11 14.43 -0.67
N GLY A 81 -15.59 15.49 -1.28
CA GLY A 81 -14.95 16.60 -0.56
C GLY A 81 -13.45 16.41 -0.37
N PRO A 82 -12.81 17.26 0.44
CA PRO A 82 -11.35 17.31 0.57
C PRO A 82 -10.73 15.96 0.95
N LEU A 83 -9.62 15.62 0.30
CA LEU A 83 -8.83 14.45 0.67
C LEU A 83 -8.28 14.63 2.08
N THR A 84 -8.31 13.58 2.90
CA THR A 84 -7.73 13.56 4.24
C THR A 84 -6.69 12.45 4.41
N THR A 85 -6.71 11.46 3.54
CA THR A 85 -5.87 10.27 3.68
C THR A 85 -5.39 9.77 2.32
N LEU A 86 -4.13 9.36 2.23
CA LEU A 86 -3.57 8.73 1.04
C LEU A 86 -2.84 7.44 1.43
N ILE A 87 -3.13 6.34 0.72
CA ILE A 87 -2.47 5.05 0.90
C ILE A 87 -1.74 4.69 -0.39
N ASN A 88 -0.42 4.66 -0.35
CA ASN A 88 0.42 4.17 -1.43
C ASN A 88 0.59 2.65 -1.30
N CYS A 89 -0.33 1.89 -1.91
CA CYS A 89 -0.36 0.43 -1.81
C CYS A 89 -0.04 -0.29 -3.13
N ALA A 90 -0.10 0.40 -4.27
CA ALA A 90 0.28 -0.19 -5.55
C ALA A 90 1.74 -0.68 -5.52
N GLY A 91 1.96 -1.86 -6.08
CA GLY A 91 3.30 -2.43 -6.15
C GLY A 91 3.35 -3.76 -6.88
N VAL A 92 4.51 -4.06 -7.41
CA VAL A 92 4.82 -5.31 -8.10
C VAL A 92 6.07 -5.94 -7.50
N SER A 93 6.19 -7.26 -7.66
CA SER A 93 7.40 -7.98 -7.26
C SER A 93 7.75 -8.99 -8.35
N ILE A 94 8.88 -8.78 -8.98
CA ILE A 94 9.46 -9.66 -9.99
C ILE A 94 10.63 -10.39 -9.31
N PRO A 95 10.54 -11.73 -9.12
CA PRO A 95 11.65 -12.52 -8.59
C PRO A 95 12.86 -12.49 -9.53
N GLY A 96 14.04 -12.54 -8.94
CA GLY A 96 15.31 -12.64 -9.64
C GLY A 96 16.47 -12.32 -8.68
N THR A 97 17.49 -13.17 -8.72
CA THR A 97 18.77 -12.93 -8.03
C THR A 97 19.51 -11.78 -8.70
N ILE A 98 20.62 -11.32 -8.10
CA ILE A 98 21.46 -10.27 -8.70
C ILE A 98 22.06 -10.68 -10.06
N GLU A 99 22.20 -11.97 -10.31
CA GLU A 99 22.74 -12.52 -11.55
C GLU A 99 21.65 -12.66 -12.64
N GLU A 100 20.38 -12.81 -12.24
CA GLU A 100 19.25 -13.09 -13.16
C GLU A 100 18.46 -11.84 -13.52
N ILE A 101 18.32 -10.88 -12.57
CA ILE A 101 17.46 -9.72 -12.78
C ILE A 101 18.07 -8.74 -13.79
N GLY A 102 17.42 -8.57 -14.93
CA GLY A 102 17.87 -7.59 -15.93
C GLY A 102 17.53 -6.16 -15.52
N LEU A 103 18.28 -5.19 -16.06
CA LEU A 103 18.06 -3.77 -15.77
C LEU A 103 16.64 -3.29 -16.14
N VAL A 104 16.01 -3.88 -17.14
CA VAL A 104 14.64 -3.56 -17.54
C VAL A 104 13.65 -3.93 -16.43
N GLN A 105 13.73 -5.16 -15.90
CA GLN A 105 12.87 -5.61 -14.80
C GLN A 105 13.15 -4.83 -13.51
N PHE A 106 14.42 -4.54 -13.23
CA PHE A 106 14.84 -3.73 -12.10
C PHE A 106 14.17 -2.34 -12.18
N ARG A 107 14.34 -1.62 -13.29
CA ARG A 107 13.75 -0.30 -13.51
C ARG A 107 12.22 -0.32 -13.49
N HIS A 108 11.60 -1.34 -14.08
CA HIS A 108 10.14 -1.51 -14.03
C HIS A 108 9.63 -1.63 -12.60
N THR A 109 10.32 -2.42 -11.76
CA THR A 109 9.95 -2.57 -10.35
C THR A 109 10.10 -1.24 -9.60
N LEU A 110 11.19 -0.49 -9.83
CA LEU A 110 11.38 0.82 -9.20
C LEU A 110 10.35 1.84 -9.68
N ALA A 111 10.05 1.89 -10.97
CA ALA A 111 9.09 2.84 -11.53
C ALA A 111 7.69 2.71 -10.88
N ILE A 112 7.25 1.48 -10.59
CA ILE A 112 5.97 1.28 -9.93
C ILE A 112 6.08 1.48 -8.41
N ASN A 113 7.04 0.80 -7.76
CA ASN A 113 7.09 0.74 -6.30
C ASN A 113 7.64 2.00 -5.65
N LEU A 114 8.62 2.65 -6.29
CA LEU A 114 9.31 3.82 -5.75
C LEU A 114 8.82 5.12 -6.39
N ASP A 115 8.93 5.25 -7.71
CA ASP A 115 8.53 6.49 -8.40
C ASP A 115 7.02 6.71 -8.22
N GLY A 116 6.20 5.64 -8.32
CA GLY A 116 4.77 5.70 -8.04
C GLY A 116 4.46 6.13 -6.61
N THR A 117 5.20 5.63 -5.60
CA THR A 117 5.04 6.07 -4.21
C THR A 117 5.50 7.52 -4.03
N PHE A 118 6.58 7.94 -4.69
CA PHE A 118 7.06 9.32 -4.68
C PHE A 118 6.00 10.28 -5.25
N LEU A 119 5.43 9.95 -6.42
CA LEU A 119 4.36 10.76 -7.04
C LEU A 119 3.13 10.83 -6.15
N GLY A 120 2.71 9.69 -5.56
CA GLY A 120 1.63 9.66 -4.59
C GLY A 120 1.90 10.53 -3.36
N CYS A 121 3.12 10.51 -2.80
CA CYS A 121 3.50 11.40 -1.70
C CYS A 121 3.48 12.88 -2.14
N LYS A 122 4.03 13.20 -3.32
CA LYS A 122 4.07 14.57 -3.85
C LYS A 122 2.67 15.16 -4.01
N VAL A 123 1.79 14.45 -4.73
CA VAL A 123 0.40 14.87 -4.97
C VAL A 123 -0.41 14.84 -3.67
N GLY A 124 -0.15 13.83 -2.80
CA GLY A 124 -0.81 13.71 -1.51
C GLY A 124 -0.49 14.87 -0.56
N VAL A 125 0.78 15.25 -0.43
CA VAL A 125 1.17 16.42 0.39
C VAL A 125 0.50 17.68 -0.14
N GLU A 126 0.51 17.91 -1.46
CA GLU A 126 -0.17 19.06 -2.06
C GLU A 126 -1.67 19.09 -1.74
N ALA A 127 -2.35 17.96 -1.85
CA ALA A 127 -3.78 17.86 -1.57
C ALA A 127 -4.15 17.99 -0.09
N LEU A 128 -3.23 17.63 0.82
CA LEU A 128 -3.48 17.56 2.28
C LEU A 128 -2.97 18.80 3.04
N LYS A 129 -1.98 19.55 2.53
CA LYS A 129 -1.27 20.60 3.28
C LYS A 129 -2.14 21.76 3.78
N GLY A 130 -3.30 21.98 3.18
CA GLY A 130 -4.27 23.02 3.60
C GLY A 130 -5.35 22.50 4.58
N GLY A 131 -5.37 21.19 4.85
CA GLY A 131 -6.34 20.54 5.72
C GLY A 131 -5.87 20.40 7.17
N LYS A 132 -6.63 19.61 7.94
CA LYS A 132 -6.29 19.23 9.31
C LYS A 132 -6.30 17.69 9.44
N GLY A 133 -5.33 17.16 10.17
CA GLY A 133 -5.23 15.74 10.48
C GLY A 133 -4.99 14.87 9.25
N GLY A 134 -4.15 15.28 8.31
CA GLY A 134 -3.79 14.51 7.13
C GLY A 134 -2.96 13.26 7.46
N ALA A 135 -3.16 12.16 6.70
CA ALA A 135 -2.37 10.94 6.85
C ALA A 135 -1.95 10.36 5.51
N ILE A 136 -0.66 10.05 5.37
CA ILE A 136 -0.12 9.27 4.24
C ILE A 136 0.45 7.97 4.82
N VAL A 137 0.03 6.83 4.27
CA VAL A 137 0.57 5.52 4.63
C VAL A 137 1.18 4.86 3.39
N ASN A 138 2.47 4.62 3.44
CA ASN A 138 3.21 3.92 2.40
C ASN A 138 3.32 2.44 2.74
N ILE A 139 3.07 1.56 1.77
CA ILE A 139 3.25 0.13 1.97
C ILE A 139 4.68 -0.27 1.58
N GLY A 140 5.49 -0.47 2.60
CA GLY A 140 6.83 -1.02 2.51
C GLY A 140 6.84 -2.53 2.32
N SER A 141 7.76 -3.19 2.98
CA SER A 141 7.87 -4.66 3.10
C SER A 141 8.92 -5.01 4.15
N THR A 142 8.82 -6.18 4.76
CA THR A 142 9.93 -6.78 5.53
C THR A 142 11.19 -6.92 4.68
N LEU A 143 11.05 -7.14 3.36
CA LEU A 143 12.19 -7.21 2.44
C LEU A 143 12.87 -5.85 2.18
N GLY A 144 12.26 -4.75 2.58
CA GLY A 144 12.91 -3.44 2.64
C GLY A 144 13.78 -3.23 3.89
N ASN A 145 13.65 -4.12 4.89
CA ASN A 145 14.45 -4.10 6.12
C ASN A 145 15.53 -5.18 6.13
N ARG A 146 15.30 -6.33 5.52
CA ARG A 146 16.21 -7.50 5.57
C ARG A 146 16.71 -7.89 4.20
N GLY A 147 16.32 -7.49 3.10
CA GLY A 147 16.69 -8.00 1.79
C GLY A 147 16.28 -9.47 1.54
N GLY A 148 16.00 -9.82 0.31
CA GLY A 148 15.73 -11.19 -0.12
C GLY A 148 16.58 -11.53 -1.34
N SER A 149 17.34 -12.64 -1.29
CA SER A 149 18.29 -12.99 -2.34
C SER A 149 17.67 -13.14 -3.73
N ILE A 150 16.43 -13.62 -3.79
CA ILE A 150 15.66 -13.76 -5.05
C ILE A 150 14.69 -12.59 -5.30
N PHE A 151 14.79 -11.50 -4.54
CA PHE A 151 13.92 -10.32 -4.64
C PHE A 151 14.74 -9.04 -4.72
N THR A 152 15.82 -9.03 -5.52
CA THR A 152 16.81 -7.95 -5.60
C THR A 152 16.17 -6.59 -5.86
N ALA A 153 15.40 -6.45 -6.95
CA ALA A 153 14.76 -5.19 -7.32
C ALA A 153 13.69 -4.78 -6.31
N TYR A 154 12.89 -5.75 -5.85
CA TYR A 154 11.82 -5.51 -4.88
C TYR A 154 12.38 -5.01 -3.54
N SER A 155 13.41 -5.67 -3.00
CA SER A 155 14.06 -5.26 -1.75
C SER A 155 14.64 -3.85 -1.85
N ALA A 156 15.34 -3.54 -2.95
CA ALA A 156 15.85 -2.19 -3.21
C ALA A 156 14.73 -1.15 -3.22
N SER A 157 13.62 -1.43 -3.95
CA SER A 157 12.49 -0.52 -4.02
C SER A 157 11.84 -0.27 -2.66
N LYS A 158 11.64 -1.33 -1.86
CA LYS A 158 10.96 -1.22 -0.55
C LYS A 158 11.85 -0.62 0.54
N GLY A 159 13.16 -0.80 0.45
CA GLY A 159 14.13 -0.07 1.27
C GLY A 159 14.11 1.43 0.97
N ALA A 160 14.03 1.79 -0.30
CA ALA A 160 13.91 3.19 -0.73
C ALA A 160 12.58 3.83 -0.27
N VAL A 161 11.45 3.11 -0.38
CA VAL A 161 10.13 3.57 0.12
C VAL A 161 10.18 3.88 1.61
N LYS A 162 10.86 3.04 2.41
CA LYS A 162 11.06 3.28 3.84
C LYS A 162 11.75 4.63 4.10
N MET A 163 12.86 4.91 3.39
CA MET A 163 13.61 6.16 3.59
C MET A 163 12.88 7.37 3.01
N LEU A 164 12.18 7.21 1.87
CA LEU A 164 11.31 8.22 1.31
C LEU A 164 10.23 8.65 2.32
N THR A 165 9.61 7.69 2.99
CA THR A 165 8.60 7.95 4.02
C THR A 165 9.12 8.86 5.11
N LYS A 166 10.34 8.60 5.62
CA LYS A 166 10.98 9.40 6.66
C LYS A 166 11.28 10.83 6.18
N ALA A 167 11.79 10.97 4.96
CA ALA A 167 12.09 12.27 4.38
C ALA A 167 10.82 13.13 4.20
N VAL A 168 9.73 12.52 3.68
CA VAL A 168 8.45 13.23 3.52
C VAL A 168 7.82 13.58 4.87
N ALA A 169 7.93 12.69 5.87
CA ALA A 169 7.43 12.95 7.23
C ALA A 169 8.12 14.15 7.88
N LEU A 170 9.45 14.20 7.78
CA LEU A 170 10.26 15.33 8.29
C LEU A 170 9.90 16.63 7.58
N HIS A 171 9.80 16.60 6.24
CA HIS A 171 9.39 17.77 5.47
C HIS A 171 8.02 18.30 5.93
N CYS A 172 7.02 17.45 6.08
CA CYS A 172 5.69 17.86 6.52
C CYS A 172 5.73 18.50 7.92
N ALA A 173 6.48 17.90 8.84
CA ALA A 173 6.63 18.41 10.20
C ALA A 173 7.35 19.75 10.24
N GLU A 174 8.48 19.90 9.55
CA GLU A 174 9.28 21.12 9.48
C GLU A 174 8.55 22.28 8.77
N ALA A 175 7.73 21.95 7.75
CA ALA A 175 6.88 22.91 7.05
C ALA A 175 5.63 23.32 7.85
N GLY A 176 5.38 22.71 9.01
CA GLY A 176 4.21 22.98 9.84
C GLY A 176 2.89 22.44 9.25
N TYR A 177 2.97 21.45 8.35
CA TYR A 177 1.78 20.79 7.82
C TYR A 177 1.25 19.79 8.85
N ASP A 178 -0.06 19.78 9.04
CA ASP A 178 -0.73 18.80 9.90
C ASP A 178 -0.93 17.48 9.14
N ILE A 179 0.19 16.88 8.67
CA ILE A 179 0.25 15.64 7.89
C ILE A 179 1.23 14.67 8.54
N ARG A 180 0.73 13.48 8.88
CA ARG A 180 1.56 12.36 9.33
C ARG A 180 1.88 11.44 8.15
N VAL A 181 3.12 10.96 8.06
CA VAL A 181 3.56 10.06 6.99
C VAL A 181 4.27 8.86 7.60
N ASN A 182 3.72 7.66 7.41
CA ASN A 182 4.25 6.44 8.02
C ASN A 182 4.37 5.29 7.01
N CYS A 183 5.19 4.30 7.34
CA CYS A 183 5.38 3.11 6.53
C CYS A 183 4.87 1.87 7.26
N MET A 184 4.05 1.05 6.58
CA MET A 184 3.67 -0.27 7.07
C MET A 184 4.45 -1.33 6.29
N HIS A 185 5.09 -2.26 7.01
CA HIS A 185 5.93 -3.31 6.46
C HIS A 185 5.26 -4.68 6.64
N PRO A 186 4.53 -5.19 5.63
CA PRO A 186 3.96 -6.53 5.69
C PRO A 186 5.05 -7.59 5.49
N GLY A 187 4.88 -8.73 6.14
CA GLY A 187 5.48 -10.01 5.76
C GLY A 187 4.77 -10.63 4.55
N ALA A 188 4.80 -11.95 4.43
CA ALA A 188 4.04 -12.65 3.39
C ALA A 188 2.55 -12.62 3.75
N ILE A 189 1.78 -11.85 2.99
CA ILE A 189 0.32 -11.72 3.11
C ILE A 189 -0.34 -12.46 1.95
N HIS A 190 -1.38 -13.25 2.23
CA HIS A 190 -2.12 -14.02 1.24
C HIS A 190 -2.92 -13.10 0.29
N THR A 191 -2.29 -12.68 -0.77
CA THR A 191 -2.79 -11.75 -1.78
C THR A 191 -2.55 -12.32 -3.19
N GLU A 192 -3.06 -11.66 -4.21
CA GLU A 192 -2.79 -12.02 -5.61
C GLU A 192 -1.29 -12.03 -5.94
N MET A 193 -0.47 -11.23 -5.27
CA MET A 193 0.99 -11.26 -5.44
C MET A 193 1.56 -12.63 -5.02
N VAL A 194 1.13 -13.16 -3.88
CA VAL A 194 1.54 -14.50 -3.41
C VAL A 194 0.94 -15.58 -4.31
N GLU A 195 -0.32 -15.43 -4.76
CA GLU A 195 -0.93 -16.37 -5.73
C GLU A 195 -0.15 -16.40 -7.05
N GLY A 196 0.41 -15.28 -7.48
CA GLY A 196 1.33 -15.23 -8.63
C GLY A 196 2.57 -16.11 -8.42
N TYR A 197 3.16 -16.10 -7.23
CA TYR A 197 4.29 -16.99 -6.91
C TYR A 197 3.86 -18.47 -6.83
N VAL A 198 2.67 -18.72 -6.29
CA VAL A 198 2.09 -20.07 -6.27
C VAL A 198 1.92 -20.60 -7.68
N ALA A 199 1.35 -19.80 -8.59
CA ALA A 199 1.18 -20.20 -9.99
C ALA A 199 2.52 -20.46 -10.68
N ALA A 200 3.53 -19.60 -10.44
CA ALA A 200 4.87 -19.80 -10.98
C ALA A 200 5.55 -21.06 -10.42
N GLY A 201 5.41 -21.33 -9.12
CA GLY A 201 5.93 -22.53 -8.48
C GLY A 201 5.29 -23.82 -9.03
N ILE A 202 3.98 -23.82 -9.25
CA ILE A 202 3.25 -24.93 -9.86
C ILE A 202 3.76 -25.18 -11.30
N ALA A 203 3.95 -24.12 -12.09
CA ALA A 203 4.52 -24.21 -13.42
C ALA A 203 5.96 -24.77 -13.43
N ALA A 204 6.71 -24.59 -12.34
CA ALA A 204 8.03 -25.16 -12.11
C ALA A 204 8.01 -26.58 -11.48
N GLY A 205 6.83 -27.19 -11.30
CA GLY A 205 6.67 -28.55 -10.79
C GLY A 205 6.50 -28.68 -9.28
N ALA A 206 6.37 -27.57 -8.53
CA ALA A 206 6.04 -27.61 -7.10
C ALA A 206 4.53 -27.84 -6.88
N THR A 207 4.15 -28.29 -5.67
CA THR A 207 2.73 -28.25 -5.27
C THR A 207 2.37 -26.89 -4.68
N ARG A 208 1.08 -26.54 -4.71
CA ARG A 208 0.57 -25.32 -4.06
C ARG A 208 0.95 -25.27 -2.59
N GLU A 209 0.78 -26.39 -1.90
CA GLU A 209 1.07 -26.55 -0.47
C GLU A 209 2.54 -26.29 -0.18
N ALA A 210 3.45 -26.83 -0.99
CA ALA A 210 4.89 -26.63 -0.83
C ALA A 210 5.30 -25.15 -0.99
N VAL A 211 4.71 -24.44 -1.96
CA VAL A 211 5.00 -23.01 -2.14
C VAL A 211 4.46 -22.17 -0.98
N ILE A 212 3.22 -22.44 -0.55
CA ILE A 212 2.61 -21.76 0.61
C ILE A 212 3.41 -22.03 1.87
N GLU A 213 3.81 -23.27 2.13
CA GLU A 213 4.64 -23.66 3.29
C GLU A 213 6.01 -22.99 3.24
N GLY A 214 6.60 -22.83 2.06
CA GLY A 214 7.85 -22.08 1.89
C GLY A 214 7.74 -20.64 2.40
N PHE A 215 6.63 -19.96 2.13
CA PHE A 215 6.37 -18.63 2.69
C PHE A 215 5.98 -18.67 4.17
N ALA A 216 5.20 -19.64 4.60
CA ALA A 216 4.73 -19.73 5.99
C ALA A 216 5.87 -20.09 6.96
N SER A 217 6.76 -21.01 6.57
CA SER A 217 7.80 -21.56 7.43
C SER A 217 8.83 -20.55 7.92
N VAL A 218 9.11 -19.50 7.12
CA VAL A 218 10.05 -18.43 7.50
C VAL A 218 9.47 -17.46 8.53
N HIS A 219 8.15 -17.45 8.73
CA HIS A 219 7.49 -16.63 9.74
C HIS A 219 7.35 -17.43 11.04
N PRO A 220 7.77 -16.90 12.21
CA PRO A 220 7.58 -17.57 13.50
C PRO A 220 6.14 -18.02 13.79
N MET A 221 5.14 -17.28 13.34
CA MET A 221 3.72 -17.65 13.47
C MET A 221 3.29 -18.78 12.52
N LYS A 222 4.18 -19.32 11.66
CA LYS A 222 3.98 -20.47 10.79
C LYS A 222 2.74 -20.40 9.88
N ARG A 223 2.42 -19.20 9.42
CA ARG A 223 1.34 -18.96 8.47
C ARG A 223 1.58 -17.67 7.67
N LEU A 224 0.88 -17.56 6.57
CA LEU A 224 0.71 -16.26 5.89
C LEU A 224 -0.19 -15.34 6.72
N GLY A 225 0.08 -14.05 6.64
CA GLY A 225 -0.86 -13.04 7.12
C GLY A 225 -2.08 -12.94 6.20
N LYS A 226 -3.20 -12.46 6.75
CA LYS A 226 -4.40 -12.16 5.97
C LYS A 226 -4.38 -10.69 5.52
N PRO A 227 -4.98 -10.34 4.36
CA PRO A 227 -5.09 -8.95 3.93
C PRO A 227 -5.74 -8.04 4.99
N GLU A 228 -6.72 -8.56 5.75
CA GLU A 228 -7.41 -7.84 6.82
C GLU A 228 -6.49 -7.51 8.01
N GLU A 229 -5.50 -8.36 8.30
CA GLU A 229 -4.52 -8.10 9.36
C GLU A 229 -3.61 -6.92 8.98
N ALA A 230 -3.17 -6.86 7.72
CA ALA A 230 -2.45 -5.71 7.18
C ALA A 230 -3.33 -4.45 7.13
N ALA A 231 -4.58 -4.57 6.68
CA ALA A 231 -5.54 -3.46 6.61
C ALA A 231 -5.83 -2.84 7.99
N ASN A 232 -5.82 -3.63 9.07
CA ASN A 232 -5.99 -3.11 10.43
C ASN A 232 -4.81 -2.21 10.86
N ALA A 233 -3.59 -2.54 10.46
CA ALA A 233 -2.42 -1.70 10.70
C ALA A 233 -2.44 -0.41 9.86
N VAL A 234 -2.86 -0.51 8.59
CA VAL A 234 -3.07 0.65 7.73
C VAL A 234 -4.14 1.57 8.33
N LEU A 235 -5.25 1.01 8.83
CA LEU A 235 -6.30 1.76 9.50
C LEU A 235 -5.78 2.51 10.73
N PHE A 236 -4.97 1.88 11.59
CA PHE A 236 -4.36 2.55 12.74
C PHE A 236 -3.51 3.75 12.30
N LEU A 237 -2.63 3.57 11.32
CA LEU A 237 -1.77 4.64 10.83
C LEU A 237 -2.54 5.76 10.11
N ALA A 238 -3.67 5.45 9.49
CA ALA A 238 -4.53 6.40 8.80
C ALA A 238 -5.48 7.16 9.73
N SER A 239 -5.84 6.58 10.87
CA SER A 239 -6.77 7.17 11.84
C SER A 239 -6.10 8.14 12.80
N ASP A 240 -6.90 8.90 13.54
CA ASP A 240 -6.42 9.86 14.54
C ASP A 240 -5.81 9.18 15.78
N GLU A 241 -5.96 7.85 15.92
CA GLU A 241 -5.31 7.05 16.98
C GLU A 241 -3.78 7.09 16.91
N SER A 242 -3.21 7.30 15.73
CA SER A 242 -1.77 7.46 15.52
C SER A 242 -1.31 8.92 15.51
N GLY A 243 -2.01 9.81 16.22
CA GLY A 243 -1.82 11.28 16.16
C GLY A 243 -0.41 11.77 16.47
N PHE A 244 0.39 11.02 17.24
CA PHE A 244 1.80 11.36 17.53
C PHE A 244 2.80 10.43 16.86
N THR A 245 2.40 9.79 15.73
CA THR A 245 3.23 8.85 14.97
C THR A 245 3.45 9.39 13.56
N THR A 246 4.68 9.83 13.27
CA THR A 246 5.12 10.24 11.91
C THR A 246 6.56 9.79 11.67
N GLY A 247 6.91 9.43 10.45
CA GLY A 247 8.21 8.84 10.09
C GLY A 247 8.43 7.43 10.66
N GLY A 248 7.37 6.82 11.21
CA GLY A 248 7.41 5.53 11.87
C GLY A 248 7.36 4.35 10.89
N ASP A 249 7.89 3.22 11.37
CA ASP A 249 7.84 1.92 10.72
C ASP A 249 6.93 0.99 11.54
N LEU A 250 5.83 0.49 10.96
CA LEU A 250 4.95 -0.49 11.60
C LEU A 250 5.05 -1.83 10.88
N THR A 251 5.55 -2.85 11.55
CA THR A 251 5.73 -4.20 10.98
C THR A 251 4.53 -5.09 11.28
N VAL A 252 4.06 -5.83 10.26
CA VAL A 252 2.98 -6.83 10.35
C VAL A 252 3.43 -8.09 9.63
N ASP A 253 4.20 -8.92 10.30
CA ASP A 253 5.01 -9.97 9.64
C ASP A 253 5.06 -11.32 10.38
N GLY A 254 4.25 -11.53 11.39
CA GLY A 254 4.26 -12.79 12.14
C GLY A 254 5.61 -13.10 12.80
N GLY A 255 6.42 -12.06 13.11
CA GLY A 255 7.71 -12.19 13.78
C GLY A 255 8.91 -12.39 12.85
N TYR A 256 8.77 -12.21 11.54
CA TYR A 256 9.84 -12.46 10.57
C TYR A 256 11.10 -11.59 10.77
N LEU A 257 10.94 -10.38 11.31
CA LEU A 257 12.04 -9.46 11.59
C LEU A 257 12.44 -9.41 13.08
N ALA A 258 11.81 -10.21 13.93
CA ALA A 258 12.11 -10.24 15.36
C ALA A 258 13.46 -10.94 15.66
#